data_bed6056c5b5dd2821e0a7ffbca332e6b
#
_entry.id   bed6056c5b5dd2821e0a7ffbca332e6b
#
_cell.length_a   1.000
_cell.length_b   1.000
_cell.length_c   1.000
_cell.angle_alpha   90.00
_cell.angle_beta   90.00
_cell.angle_gamma   90.00
#
_symmetry.space_group_name_H-M   'P 1'
#
loop_
_entity.id
_entity.type
_entity.pdbx_description
1 polymer ?
#
loop_
_entity_poly.entity_id
_entity_poly.type
_entity_poly.pdbx_seq_one_letter_code
_entity_poly.pdbx_strand_id
1 'polypeptide(L)'
;MKITIKRKTFLEGLEIVKDSIGKQTSLPILKNVKLTAREETLKLYTTNLSIGTTVALRDLSVISKGEVLCDAMKLMTIIKELPETEVKIETDEKGHLIMECEKSHFRLFTMPPEEFPSEPEISEDKFFPISDRFFKYLRNVRYAASKDEGRYNLNSVYLDKEFVATDGHRMAIIRNGFGFDNLLVPLDFVNIILKAGNRKDGSEFQACCSNNVFFLKTKDLILFGRLIDGAFPDYSQVIPKDNSRYALIERKPLIEAIKRIMLMAGKNYEMKFQFWPFSLVLSSCSPDLGDAREEMEVEYRLEADEDKPFVIGLNGRYLLDILEALDGERVTIEMGNQFSPIKVEDDISLHILMLLRLVESEPQIESETEIEHDIEPESDFVEEMEAN
;
A
#
# COMPACT_ATOMS: atom_id res chain seq x y z
N MET A 1 7.25 5.77 39.29
CA MET A 1 7.89 6.43 38.15
C MET A 1 7.70 7.94 38.22
N LYS A 2 8.77 8.76 37.97
CA LYS A 2 8.59 10.23 37.88
C LYS A 2 9.62 10.76 36.83
N ILE A 3 9.09 11.45 35.80
CA ILE A 3 9.88 11.97 34.69
C ILE A 3 9.40 13.36 34.26
N THR A 4 10.26 14.11 33.58
CA THR A 4 9.91 15.32 32.86
C THR A 4 10.42 15.19 31.42
N ILE A 5 9.54 15.40 30.44
CA ILE A 5 9.83 15.20 29.03
C ILE A 5 9.19 16.31 28.19
N LYS A 6 9.84 16.76 27.12
CA LYS A 6 9.22 17.69 26.16
C LYS A 6 8.01 17.03 25.50
N ARG A 7 6.90 17.75 25.43
CA ARG A 7 5.65 17.29 24.80
C ARG A 7 5.89 16.76 23.38
N LYS A 8 6.67 17.46 22.56
CA LYS A 8 7.01 17.06 21.19
C LYS A 8 7.70 15.70 21.13
N THR A 9 8.77 15.52 21.91
CA THR A 9 9.52 14.24 21.98
C THR A 9 8.62 13.07 22.41
N PHE A 10 7.75 13.31 23.39
CA PHE A 10 6.83 12.27 23.86
C PHE A 10 5.78 11.92 22.81
N LEU A 11 5.19 12.92 22.13
CA LEU A 11 4.23 12.69 21.05
C LEU A 11 4.84 11.93 19.89
N GLU A 12 6.05 12.29 19.45
CA GLU A 12 6.79 11.57 18.40
C GLU A 12 6.99 10.10 18.77
N GLY A 13 7.36 9.81 20.03
CA GLY A 13 7.47 8.44 20.52
C GLY A 13 6.16 7.66 20.48
N LEU A 14 5.08 8.27 20.92
CA LEU A 14 3.74 7.66 20.87
C LEU A 14 3.27 7.41 19.42
N GLU A 15 3.57 8.33 18.52
CA GLU A 15 3.25 8.15 17.08
C GLU A 15 4.03 7.01 16.43
N ILE A 16 5.25 6.73 16.87
CA ILE A 16 6.04 5.60 16.40
C ILE A 16 5.39 4.28 16.82
N VAL A 17 4.98 4.15 18.08
CA VAL A 17 4.47 2.88 18.61
C VAL A 17 2.99 2.62 18.31
N LYS A 18 2.23 3.62 17.84
CA LYS A 18 0.76 3.52 17.67
C LYS A 18 0.29 2.45 16.69
N ASP A 19 1.10 2.12 15.68
CA ASP A 19 0.70 1.18 14.62
C ASP A 19 0.77 -0.28 15.08
N SER A 20 1.45 -0.56 16.18
CA SER A 20 1.52 -1.88 16.82
C SER A 20 0.51 -2.08 17.96
N ILE A 21 -0.40 -1.11 18.19
CA ILE A 21 -1.45 -1.23 19.19
C ILE A 21 -2.53 -2.19 18.68
N GLY A 22 -3.04 -3.06 19.53
CA GLY A 22 -4.16 -3.95 19.22
C GLY A 22 -5.48 -3.20 19.07
N LYS A 23 -5.80 -2.68 17.89
CA LYS A 23 -7.02 -1.88 17.63
C LYS A 23 -8.30 -2.72 17.70
N GLN A 24 -8.29 -3.89 17.07
CA GLN A 24 -9.40 -4.84 17.01
C GLN A 24 -8.99 -6.13 17.74
N THR A 25 -8.96 -6.07 19.07
CA THR A 25 -8.54 -7.21 19.89
C THR A 25 -9.59 -7.54 20.93
N SER A 26 -9.78 -8.83 21.18
CA SER A 26 -10.53 -9.33 22.34
C SER A 26 -9.78 -9.18 23.67
N LEU A 27 -8.49 -8.82 23.62
CA LEU A 27 -7.64 -8.65 24.79
C LEU A 27 -7.45 -7.13 25.08
N PRO A 28 -8.20 -6.53 26.01
CA PRO A 28 -8.14 -5.08 26.28
C PRO A 28 -6.75 -4.57 26.64
N ILE A 29 -5.91 -5.42 27.24
CA ILE A 29 -4.55 -5.06 27.64
C ILE A 29 -3.68 -4.62 26.46
N LEU A 30 -3.91 -5.16 25.24
CA LEU A 30 -3.15 -4.81 24.03
C LEU A 30 -3.46 -3.41 23.46
N LYS A 31 -4.46 -2.71 24.03
CA LYS A 31 -4.73 -1.30 23.69
C LYS A 31 -3.82 -0.33 24.46
N ASN A 32 -3.00 -0.84 25.34
CA ASN A 32 -2.14 -0.05 26.21
C ASN A 32 -0.73 0.11 25.64
N VAL A 33 -0.04 1.12 26.11
CA VAL A 33 1.40 1.32 25.97
C VAL A 33 2.08 1.11 27.31
N LYS A 34 3.12 0.32 27.31
CA LYS A 34 4.00 0.15 28.47
C LYS A 34 5.08 1.22 28.43
N LEU A 35 5.13 2.06 29.46
CA LEU A 35 6.14 3.08 29.69
C LEU A 35 7.12 2.55 30.73
N THR A 36 8.40 2.53 30.43
CA THR A 36 9.46 2.10 31.34
C THR A 36 10.52 3.19 31.43
N ALA A 37 10.63 3.87 32.57
CA ALA A 37 11.65 4.87 32.84
C ALA A 37 12.86 4.23 33.54
N ARG A 38 14.03 4.31 32.92
CA ARG A 38 15.31 3.81 33.46
C ARG A 38 16.41 4.79 33.11
N GLU A 39 17.21 5.15 34.13
CA GLU A 39 18.35 6.07 33.96
C GLU A 39 17.97 7.36 33.25
N GLU A 40 18.39 7.56 32.00
CA GLU A 40 18.13 8.76 31.18
C GLU A 40 17.20 8.45 30.00
N THR A 41 16.45 7.36 30.07
CA THR A 41 15.59 6.90 28.96
C THR A 41 14.17 6.61 29.41
N LEU A 42 13.21 6.92 28.54
CA LEU A 42 11.84 6.45 28.59
C LEU A 42 11.60 5.50 27.43
N LYS A 43 11.40 4.23 27.73
CA LYS A 43 11.06 3.20 26.75
C LYS A 43 9.53 3.12 26.62
N LEU A 44 9.02 3.20 25.38
CA LEU A 44 7.62 2.96 25.04
C LEU A 44 7.53 1.64 24.28
N TYR A 45 6.64 0.76 24.73
CA TYR A 45 6.43 -0.52 24.08
C TYR A 45 4.94 -0.79 23.85
N THR A 46 4.59 -1.19 22.64
CA THR A 46 3.25 -1.66 22.25
C THR A 46 3.33 -2.95 21.45
N THR A 47 2.29 -3.77 21.53
CA THR A 47 2.19 -4.98 20.71
C THR A 47 0.73 -5.40 20.52
N ASN A 48 0.44 -6.06 19.39
CA ASN A 48 -0.81 -6.77 19.15
C ASN A 48 -0.61 -8.31 19.14
N LEU A 49 0.51 -8.79 19.69
CA LEU A 49 1.03 -10.17 19.72
C LEU A 49 1.66 -10.64 18.42
N SER A 50 1.24 -10.14 17.27
CA SER A 50 1.85 -10.45 15.96
C SER A 50 2.95 -9.46 15.61
N ILE A 51 2.74 -8.19 15.94
CA ILE A 51 3.68 -7.10 15.68
C ILE A 51 3.92 -6.36 16.99
N GLY A 52 5.15 -5.92 17.21
CA GLY A 52 5.48 -5.04 18.33
C GLY A 52 6.48 -3.96 17.95
N THR A 53 6.39 -2.86 18.64
CA THR A 53 7.25 -1.69 18.46
C THR A 53 7.73 -1.20 19.81
N THR A 54 9.04 -1.03 19.93
CA THR A 54 9.68 -0.42 21.07
C THR A 54 10.48 0.79 20.60
N VAL A 55 10.32 1.93 21.28
CA VAL A 55 11.16 3.11 21.07
C VAL A 55 11.72 3.62 22.39
N ALA A 56 12.99 3.97 22.41
CA ALA A 56 13.65 4.59 23.54
C ALA A 56 13.78 6.10 23.31
N LEU A 57 13.13 6.89 24.14
CA LEU A 57 13.22 8.34 24.14
C LEU A 57 14.33 8.78 25.09
N ARG A 58 15.13 9.72 24.58
CA ARG A 58 16.22 10.33 25.34
C ARG A 58 15.94 11.78 25.64
N ASP A 59 16.40 12.72 25.79
CA ASP A 59 16.05 14.15 26.00
C ASP A 59 14.90 14.31 27.01
N LEU A 60 15.07 13.68 28.17
CA LEU A 60 14.16 13.74 29.31
C LEU A 60 14.93 13.67 30.64
N SER A 61 14.28 14.08 31.72
CA SER A 61 14.79 13.93 33.08
C SER A 61 14.05 12.81 33.80
N VAL A 62 14.75 11.80 34.27
CA VAL A 62 14.21 10.71 35.10
C VAL A 62 14.54 10.99 36.54
N ILE A 63 13.52 11.38 37.34
CA ILE A 63 13.65 11.64 38.75
C ILE A 63 13.50 10.34 39.57
N SER A 64 12.58 9.47 39.14
CA SER A 64 12.35 8.16 39.75
C SER A 64 12.05 7.11 38.68
N LYS A 65 12.79 6.00 38.70
CA LYS A 65 12.59 4.83 37.81
C LYS A 65 11.23 4.17 38.08
N GLY A 66 10.72 3.43 37.12
CA GLY A 66 9.51 2.64 37.27
C GLY A 66 8.84 2.31 35.96
N GLU A 67 7.75 1.57 36.05
CA GLU A 67 6.97 1.12 34.90
C GLU A 67 5.51 1.47 35.10
N VAL A 68 4.79 1.70 34.02
CA VAL A 68 3.33 1.93 34.02
C VAL A 68 2.74 1.46 32.69
N LEU A 69 1.53 0.92 32.75
CA LEU A 69 0.76 0.46 31.61
C LEU A 69 -0.54 1.24 31.52
N CYS A 70 -0.77 1.99 30.44
CA CYS A 70 -1.98 2.82 30.29
C CYS A 70 -2.48 2.82 28.84
N ASP A 71 -3.74 3.22 28.64
CA ASP A 71 -4.35 3.31 27.33
C ASP A 71 -3.55 4.22 26.39
N ALA A 72 -3.02 3.63 25.32
CA ALA A 72 -2.10 4.28 24.40
C ALA A 72 -2.77 5.40 23.60
N MET A 73 -4.00 5.16 23.12
CA MET A 73 -4.71 6.14 22.29
C MET A 73 -5.20 7.32 23.11
N LYS A 74 -5.67 7.06 24.33
CA LYS A 74 -6.09 8.11 25.26
C LYS A 74 -4.91 8.98 25.67
N LEU A 75 -3.77 8.35 26.02
CA LEU A 75 -2.54 9.05 26.33
C LEU A 75 -2.09 9.93 25.15
N MET A 76 -2.04 9.38 23.95
CA MET A 76 -1.64 10.12 22.75
C MET A 76 -2.56 11.30 22.48
N THR A 77 -3.89 11.12 22.64
CA THR A 77 -4.86 12.20 22.44
C THR A 77 -4.63 13.34 23.44
N ILE A 78 -4.38 13.02 24.71
CA ILE A 78 -4.09 14.04 25.74
C ILE A 78 -2.79 14.78 25.38
N ILE A 79 -1.69 14.05 25.11
CA ILE A 79 -0.40 14.66 24.80
C ILE A 79 -0.48 15.55 23.56
N LYS A 80 -1.31 15.19 22.57
CA LYS A 80 -1.51 15.96 21.35
C LYS A 80 -2.15 17.32 21.60
N GLU A 81 -3.04 17.44 22.57
CA GLU A 81 -3.77 18.67 22.91
C GLU A 81 -3.05 19.55 23.94
N LEU A 82 -1.96 19.04 24.57
CA LEU A 82 -1.19 19.83 25.53
C LEU A 82 -0.39 20.95 24.86
N PRO A 83 -0.07 22.05 25.58
CA PRO A 83 0.87 23.07 25.12
C PRO A 83 2.24 22.49 24.76
N GLU A 84 2.99 23.15 23.85
CA GLU A 84 4.31 22.68 23.40
C GLU A 84 5.41 23.05 24.42
N THR A 85 5.27 22.51 25.62
CA THR A 85 6.19 22.71 26.74
C THR A 85 6.62 21.37 27.35
N GLU A 86 7.16 21.38 28.54
CA GLU A 86 7.49 20.17 29.28
C GLU A 86 6.27 19.56 29.96
N VAL A 87 6.17 18.24 29.90
CA VAL A 87 5.16 17.44 30.56
C VAL A 87 5.83 16.69 31.71
N LYS A 88 5.30 16.89 32.94
CA LYS A 88 5.66 16.09 34.11
C LYS A 88 4.76 14.89 34.16
N ILE A 89 5.32 13.72 34.33
CA ILE A 89 4.60 12.45 34.37
C ILE A 89 5.04 11.70 35.60
N GLU A 90 4.10 11.31 36.46
CA GLU A 90 4.40 10.50 37.64
C GLU A 90 3.30 9.46 37.92
N THR A 91 3.64 8.43 38.66
CA THR A 91 2.70 7.46 39.18
C THR A 91 2.38 7.79 40.63
N ASP A 92 1.08 7.86 40.97
CA ASP A 92 0.61 8.05 42.37
C ASP A 92 0.76 6.75 43.18
N GLU A 93 0.44 6.82 44.49
CA GLU A 93 0.48 5.68 45.41
C GLU A 93 -0.46 4.53 45.01
N LYS A 94 -1.51 4.84 44.23
CA LYS A 94 -2.48 3.86 43.71
C LYS A 94 -2.08 3.30 42.35
N GLY A 95 -0.94 3.73 41.80
CA GLY A 95 -0.43 3.32 40.51
C GLY A 95 -1.01 4.08 39.30
N HIS A 96 -1.90 5.09 39.50
CA HIS A 96 -2.42 5.86 38.36
C HIS A 96 -1.35 6.75 37.77
N LEU A 97 -1.44 7.00 36.44
CA LEU A 97 -0.58 7.91 35.72
C LEU A 97 -1.10 9.35 35.88
N ILE A 98 -0.31 10.19 36.51
CA ILE A 98 -0.55 11.61 36.65
C ILE A 98 0.29 12.37 35.65
N MET A 99 -0.32 13.32 34.96
CA MET A 99 0.38 14.17 33.97
C MET A 99 0.05 15.64 34.27
N GLU A 100 1.07 16.46 34.35
CA GLU A 100 0.98 17.90 34.55
C GLU A 100 1.70 18.65 33.43
N CYS A 101 1.02 19.63 32.84
CA CYS A 101 1.57 20.52 31.85
C CYS A 101 0.98 21.91 32.06
N GLU A 102 1.79 22.89 32.49
CA GLU A 102 1.36 24.22 32.86
C GLU A 102 0.22 24.19 33.89
N LYS A 103 -1.02 24.55 33.48
CA LYS A 103 -2.24 24.57 34.33
C LYS A 103 -3.09 23.31 34.13
N SER A 104 -2.69 22.42 33.24
CA SER A 104 -3.44 21.21 32.94
C SER A 104 -2.99 20.05 33.79
N HIS A 105 -3.94 19.33 34.39
CA HIS A 105 -3.70 18.17 35.23
C HIS A 105 -4.58 17.00 34.75
N PHE A 106 -4.00 15.85 34.50
CA PHE A 106 -4.69 14.63 34.06
C PHE A 106 -4.33 13.46 34.94
N ARG A 107 -5.29 12.59 35.19
CA ARG A 107 -5.09 11.31 35.83
C ARG A 107 -5.68 10.20 34.97
N LEU A 108 -4.85 9.28 34.53
CA LEU A 108 -5.27 8.09 33.79
C LEU A 108 -5.19 6.85 34.69
N PHE A 109 -6.21 6.01 34.55
CA PHE A 109 -6.16 4.66 35.15
C PHE A 109 -5.15 3.80 34.38
N THR A 110 -4.57 2.87 35.09
CA THR A 110 -3.48 2.03 34.62
C THR A 110 -3.84 0.57 34.83
N MET A 111 -3.11 -0.32 34.18
CA MET A 111 -3.16 -1.76 34.41
C MET A 111 -1.82 -2.24 34.97
N PRO A 112 -1.74 -3.43 35.60
CA PRO A 112 -0.49 -3.99 36.08
C PRO A 112 0.49 -4.20 34.90
N PRO A 113 1.70 -3.61 34.90
CA PRO A 113 2.65 -3.74 33.80
C PRO A 113 3.18 -5.15 33.60
N GLU A 114 3.09 -5.99 34.63
CA GLU A 114 3.54 -7.39 34.63
C GLU A 114 2.65 -8.29 33.77
N GLU A 115 1.37 -7.90 33.59
CA GLU A 115 0.42 -8.63 32.73
C GLU A 115 0.62 -8.34 31.23
N PHE A 116 1.39 -7.30 30.90
CA PHE A 116 1.63 -6.95 29.49
C PHE A 116 2.60 -7.94 28.83
N PRO A 117 2.34 -8.41 27.60
CA PRO A 117 3.23 -9.35 26.93
C PRO A 117 4.67 -8.85 26.88
N SER A 118 5.62 -9.73 27.17
CA SER A 118 7.04 -9.42 27.06
C SER A 118 7.49 -9.29 25.60
N GLU A 119 8.54 -8.50 25.37
CA GLU A 119 9.22 -8.47 24.10
C GLU A 119 9.90 -9.81 23.82
N PRO A 120 9.90 -10.30 22.56
CA PRO A 120 10.66 -11.50 22.22
C PRO A 120 12.16 -11.24 22.41
N GLU A 121 12.83 -12.22 23.01
CA GLU A 121 14.28 -12.17 23.21
C GLU A 121 15.04 -12.52 21.93
N ILE A 122 16.12 -11.83 21.66
CA ILE A 122 17.01 -12.08 20.54
C ILE A 122 18.46 -11.77 20.90
N SER A 123 19.37 -12.59 20.41
CA SER A 123 20.80 -12.35 20.56
C SER A 123 21.29 -11.24 19.63
N GLU A 124 22.08 -10.31 20.16
CA GLU A 124 22.61 -9.14 19.44
C GLU A 124 23.54 -9.54 18.28
N ASP A 125 24.23 -10.64 18.37
CA ASP A 125 25.17 -11.18 17.36
C ASP A 125 24.49 -11.68 16.07
N LYS A 126 23.16 -11.81 16.08
CA LYS A 126 22.38 -12.25 14.91
C LYS A 126 21.98 -11.11 13.96
N PHE A 127 22.16 -9.87 14.36
CA PHE A 127 21.80 -8.73 13.54
C PHE A 127 22.84 -8.43 12.46
N PHE A 128 22.37 -8.11 11.25
CA PHE A 128 23.21 -7.66 10.15
C PHE A 128 22.71 -6.32 9.60
N PRO A 129 23.61 -5.47 9.06
CA PRO A 129 23.22 -4.16 8.56
C PRO A 129 22.39 -4.29 7.28
N ILE A 130 21.43 -3.39 7.12
CA ILE A 130 20.64 -3.24 5.90
C ILE A 130 20.75 -1.82 5.37
N SER A 131 20.76 -1.69 4.04
CA SER A 131 20.85 -0.39 3.37
C SER A 131 19.48 0.18 3.03
N ASP A 132 19.42 1.45 2.60
CA ASP A 132 18.21 2.12 2.12
C ASP A 132 17.53 1.40 0.95
N ARG A 133 18.30 0.60 0.18
CA ARG A 133 17.76 -0.23 -0.90
C ARG A 133 16.69 -1.20 -0.40
N PHE A 134 16.81 -1.72 0.82
CA PHE A 134 15.82 -2.60 1.42
C PHE A 134 14.42 -1.93 1.47
N PHE A 135 14.36 -0.71 1.97
CA PHE A 135 13.09 0.03 2.05
C PHE A 135 12.56 0.40 0.67
N LYS A 136 13.44 0.74 -0.27
CA LYS A 136 13.07 0.98 -1.66
C LYS A 136 12.46 -0.27 -2.29
N TYR A 137 13.09 -1.43 -2.14
CA TYR A 137 12.63 -2.69 -2.70
C TYR A 137 11.30 -3.13 -2.10
N LEU A 138 11.14 -3.05 -0.78
CA LEU A 138 9.86 -3.31 -0.12
C LEU A 138 8.75 -2.38 -0.66
N ARG A 139 9.03 -1.09 -0.83
CA ARG A 139 8.07 -0.12 -1.36
C ARG A 139 7.63 -0.47 -2.77
N ASN A 140 8.58 -0.90 -3.61
CA ASN A 140 8.34 -1.17 -5.02
C ASN A 140 7.62 -2.50 -5.27
N VAL A 141 7.58 -3.44 -4.30
CA VAL A 141 6.82 -4.69 -4.45
C VAL A 141 5.52 -4.71 -3.65
N ARG A 142 5.44 -4.03 -2.50
CA ARG A 142 4.32 -4.16 -1.55
C ARG A 142 2.95 -3.84 -2.14
N TYR A 143 2.88 -3.00 -3.18
CA TYR A 143 1.61 -2.60 -3.81
C TYR A 143 0.90 -3.80 -4.46
N ALA A 144 1.67 -4.81 -4.87
CA ALA A 144 1.16 -6.01 -5.51
C ALA A 144 0.65 -7.07 -4.50
N ALA A 145 0.95 -6.93 -3.20
CA ALA A 145 0.44 -7.85 -2.18
C ALA A 145 -1.09 -7.78 -2.06
N SER A 146 -1.71 -8.92 -1.80
CA SER A 146 -3.15 -9.00 -1.57
C SER A 146 -3.55 -8.22 -0.32
N LYS A 147 -4.69 -7.52 -0.38
CA LYS A 147 -5.33 -6.88 0.76
C LYS A 147 -6.35 -7.79 1.45
N ASP A 148 -6.60 -8.95 0.89
CA ASP A 148 -7.51 -9.95 1.42
C ASP A 148 -6.79 -10.77 2.49
N GLU A 149 -7.15 -10.56 3.75
CA GLU A 149 -6.59 -11.28 4.90
C GLU A 149 -6.90 -12.79 4.87
N GLY A 150 -7.95 -13.22 4.15
CA GLY A 150 -8.25 -14.63 3.93
C GLY A 150 -7.21 -15.36 3.07
N ARG A 151 -6.46 -14.60 2.26
CA ARG A 151 -5.34 -15.09 1.44
C ARG A 151 -4.01 -14.83 2.14
N TYR A 152 -3.83 -15.34 3.36
CA TYR A 152 -2.71 -14.98 4.24
C TYR A 152 -1.33 -15.07 3.59
N ASN A 153 -1.06 -16.09 2.74
CA ASN A 153 0.22 -16.22 2.03
C ASN A 153 0.45 -15.09 1.01
N LEU A 154 -0.62 -14.53 0.41
CA LEU A 154 -0.54 -13.41 -0.54
C LEU A 154 -0.68 -12.05 0.13
N ASN A 155 -1.24 -11.99 1.35
CA ASN A 155 -1.25 -10.80 2.19
C ASN A 155 0.12 -10.59 2.87
N SER A 156 1.18 -10.76 2.08
CA SER A 156 2.57 -10.69 2.53
C SER A 156 3.50 -10.25 1.41
N VAL A 157 4.71 -9.89 1.78
CA VAL A 157 5.86 -9.79 0.88
C VAL A 157 6.78 -10.97 1.16
N TYR A 158 7.10 -11.70 0.11
CA TYR A 158 8.05 -12.80 0.14
C TYR A 158 9.47 -12.26 -0.01
N LEU A 159 10.33 -12.57 0.93
CA LEU A 159 11.75 -12.20 0.94
C LEU A 159 12.61 -13.45 0.89
N ASP A 160 13.33 -13.59 -0.19
CA ASP A 160 14.35 -14.60 -0.42
C ASP A 160 15.50 -13.96 -1.23
N LYS A 161 16.04 -14.64 -2.22
CA LYS A 161 16.96 -14.03 -3.22
C LYS A 161 16.30 -12.91 -4.01
N GLU A 162 15.00 -12.89 -4.05
CA GLU A 162 14.14 -11.88 -4.66
C GLU A 162 13.11 -11.38 -3.64
N PHE A 163 12.62 -10.16 -3.84
CA PHE A 163 11.45 -9.65 -3.13
C PHE A 163 10.26 -9.80 -4.05
N VAL A 164 9.23 -10.50 -3.62
CA VAL A 164 8.07 -10.81 -4.45
C VAL A 164 6.77 -10.50 -3.70
N ALA A 165 5.81 -9.94 -4.40
CA ALA A 165 4.45 -9.81 -3.93
C ALA A 165 3.46 -10.02 -5.09
N THR A 166 2.29 -10.59 -4.79
CA THR A 166 1.20 -10.80 -5.76
C THR A 166 -0.15 -10.86 -5.07
N ASP A 167 -1.20 -10.42 -5.78
CA ASP A 167 -2.60 -10.60 -5.38
C ASP A 167 -3.36 -11.58 -6.30
N GLY A 168 -2.63 -12.21 -7.26
CA GLY A 168 -3.17 -13.10 -8.28
C GLY A 168 -3.61 -12.39 -9.56
N HIS A 169 -3.69 -11.06 -9.58
CA HIS A 169 -4.00 -10.25 -10.76
C HIS A 169 -2.79 -9.48 -11.27
N ARG A 170 -1.85 -9.22 -10.40
CA ARG A 170 -0.57 -8.57 -10.68
C ARG A 170 0.51 -9.12 -9.77
N MET A 171 1.76 -8.94 -10.17
CA MET A 171 2.92 -9.38 -9.43
C MET A 171 4.06 -8.39 -9.60
N ALA A 172 4.84 -8.21 -8.55
CA ALA A 172 6.08 -7.45 -8.57
C ALA A 172 7.22 -8.32 -8.03
N ILE A 173 8.33 -8.33 -8.74
CA ILE A 173 9.56 -9.06 -8.39
C ILE A 173 10.72 -8.08 -8.43
N ILE A 174 11.53 -8.02 -7.39
CA ILE A 174 12.82 -7.33 -7.41
C ILE A 174 13.93 -8.35 -7.27
N ARG A 175 14.75 -8.44 -8.30
CA ARG A 175 15.99 -9.23 -8.32
C ARG A 175 17.06 -8.49 -7.54
N ASN A 176 17.97 -9.16 -6.86
CA ASN A 176 18.95 -8.63 -5.91
C ASN A 176 18.43 -8.50 -4.46
N GLY A 177 17.94 -9.58 -3.92
CA GLY A 177 17.59 -9.67 -2.50
C GLY A 177 18.77 -9.51 -1.56
N PHE A 178 18.47 -9.38 -0.28
CA PHE A 178 19.45 -9.15 0.81
C PHE A 178 19.96 -10.45 1.46
N GLY A 179 19.78 -11.62 0.82
CA GLY A 179 20.19 -12.91 1.37
C GLY A 179 19.26 -13.41 2.49
N PHE A 180 18.01 -12.99 2.49
CA PHE A 180 16.97 -13.62 3.30
C PHE A 180 16.66 -15.02 2.74
N ASP A 181 16.10 -15.87 3.57
CA ASP A 181 15.79 -17.24 3.20
C ASP A 181 14.32 -17.55 3.51
N ASN A 182 13.51 -17.55 2.46
CA ASN A 182 12.10 -17.98 2.47
C ASN A 182 11.23 -17.33 3.56
N LEU A 183 11.22 -15.99 3.64
CA LEU A 183 10.45 -15.26 4.64
C LEU A 183 9.14 -14.71 4.07
N LEU A 184 8.02 -14.99 4.71
CA LEU A 184 6.73 -14.38 4.43
C LEU A 184 6.44 -13.28 5.45
N VAL A 185 6.73 -12.03 5.08
CA VAL A 185 6.54 -10.86 5.95
C VAL A 185 5.14 -10.29 5.75
N PRO A 186 4.27 -10.30 6.80
CA PRO A 186 2.90 -9.78 6.68
C PRO A 186 2.86 -8.34 6.17
N LEU A 187 1.90 -8.03 5.30
CA LEU A 187 1.77 -6.72 4.67
C LEU A 187 1.65 -5.58 5.69
N ASP A 188 0.94 -5.80 6.79
CA ASP A 188 0.83 -4.82 7.87
C ASP A 188 2.18 -4.50 8.51
N PHE A 189 3.01 -5.53 8.71
CA PHE A 189 4.34 -5.32 9.25
C PHE A 189 5.26 -4.64 8.24
N VAL A 190 5.18 -4.99 6.95
CA VAL A 190 5.88 -4.27 5.87
C VAL A 190 5.54 -2.78 5.88
N ASN A 191 4.27 -2.42 6.10
CA ASN A 191 3.85 -1.02 6.18
C ASN A 191 4.49 -0.28 7.37
N ILE A 192 4.64 -0.93 8.51
CA ILE A 192 5.32 -0.37 9.70
C ILE A 192 6.82 -0.22 9.43
N ILE A 193 7.47 -1.22 8.83
CA ILE A 193 8.88 -1.16 8.41
C ILE A 193 9.10 0.05 7.48
N LEU A 194 8.26 0.25 6.49
CA LEU A 194 8.39 1.37 5.54
C LEU A 194 8.19 2.73 6.20
N LYS A 195 7.30 2.85 7.18
CA LYS A 195 7.16 4.08 7.97
C LYS A 195 8.43 4.37 8.78
N ALA A 196 9.03 3.35 9.37
CA ALA A 196 10.29 3.50 10.10
C ALA A 196 11.44 3.92 9.17
N GLY A 197 11.56 3.32 7.99
CA GLY A 197 12.57 3.66 6.99
C GLY A 197 12.43 5.08 6.38
N ASN A 198 11.27 5.71 6.51
CA ASN A 198 11.06 7.10 6.07
C ASN A 198 11.56 8.15 7.09
N ARG A 199 12.05 7.73 8.26
CA ARG A 199 12.63 8.63 9.25
C ARG A 199 13.94 9.22 8.73
N LYS A 200 14.05 10.55 8.78
CA LYS A 200 15.21 11.28 8.29
C LYS A 200 16.22 11.59 9.43
N ASP A 201 16.33 10.71 10.41
CA ASP A 201 17.18 10.89 11.58
C ASP A 201 18.61 10.32 11.41
N GLY A 202 18.93 9.79 10.21
CA GLY A 202 20.22 9.20 9.90
C GLY A 202 20.50 7.87 10.63
N SER A 203 19.45 7.21 11.13
CA SER A 203 19.59 5.94 11.84
C SER A 203 20.05 4.82 10.92
N GLU A 204 21.07 4.08 11.33
CA GLU A 204 21.49 2.84 10.69
C GLU A 204 20.58 1.70 11.12
N PHE A 205 20.02 1.00 10.13
CA PHE A 205 19.13 -0.13 10.37
C PHE A 205 19.89 -1.46 10.33
N GLN A 206 19.48 -2.36 11.20
CA GLN A 206 19.93 -3.75 11.22
C GLN A 206 18.70 -4.66 11.25
N ALA A 207 18.78 -5.79 10.56
CA ALA A 207 17.74 -6.80 10.54
C ALA A 207 18.21 -8.13 11.08
N CYS A 208 17.28 -8.92 11.58
CA CYS A 208 17.51 -10.32 11.96
C CYS A 208 16.21 -11.11 11.82
N CYS A 209 16.34 -12.40 11.53
CA CYS A 209 15.24 -13.35 11.60
C CYS A 209 15.58 -14.44 12.59
N SER A 210 14.72 -14.70 13.57
CA SER A 210 14.89 -15.77 14.55
C SER A 210 13.54 -16.23 15.08
N ASN A 211 13.37 -17.56 15.23
CA ASN A 211 12.17 -18.16 15.82
C ASN A 211 10.85 -17.70 15.15
N ASN A 212 10.85 -17.65 13.82
CA ASN A 212 9.70 -17.18 13.01
C ASN A 212 9.28 -15.72 13.30
N VAL A 213 10.22 -14.89 13.77
CA VAL A 213 10.05 -13.45 14.01
C VAL A 213 11.10 -12.70 13.23
N PHE A 214 10.66 -11.70 12.45
CA PHE A 214 11.55 -10.76 11.79
C PHE A 214 11.72 -9.52 12.66
N PHE A 215 12.96 -9.11 12.86
CA PHE A 215 13.34 -7.94 13.64
C PHE A 215 14.01 -6.90 12.76
N LEU A 216 13.67 -5.65 13.01
CA LEU A 216 14.35 -4.50 12.46
C LEU A 216 14.67 -3.55 13.60
N LYS A 217 15.94 -3.13 13.73
CA LYS A 217 16.33 -2.21 14.80
C LYS A 217 17.22 -1.08 14.33
N THR A 218 17.18 0.00 15.10
CA THR A 218 18.20 1.05 15.16
C THR A 218 18.70 1.17 16.61
N LYS A 219 19.50 2.18 16.91
CA LYS A 219 19.95 2.46 18.28
C LYS A 219 18.77 2.64 19.27
N ASP A 220 17.70 3.28 18.83
CA ASP A 220 16.59 3.70 19.72
C ASP A 220 15.22 3.11 19.31
N LEU A 221 15.16 2.28 18.27
CA LEU A 221 13.93 1.66 17.77
C LEU A 221 14.14 0.15 17.61
N ILE A 222 13.15 -0.64 18.03
CA ILE A 222 13.05 -2.07 17.73
C ILE A 222 11.62 -2.33 17.19
N LEU A 223 11.55 -2.89 16.01
CA LEU A 223 10.34 -3.43 15.41
C LEU A 223 10.47 -4.94 15.36
N PHE A 224 9.42 -5.64 15.65
CA PHE A 224 9.36 -7.08 15.39
C PHE A 224 7.99 -7.49 14.88
N GLY A 225 7.98 -8.52 14.03
CA GLY A 225 6.75 -9.07 13.49
C GLY A 225 6.89 -10.58 13.28
N ARG A 226 5.83 -11.32 13.64
CA ARG A 226 5.75 -12.75 13.35
C ARG A 226 5.62 -12.96 11.87
N LEU A 227 6.42 -13.88 11.32
CA LEU A 227 6.32 -14.31 9.95
C LEU A 227 5.10 -15.23 9.76
N ILE A 228 4.59 -15.27 8.53
CA ILE A 228 3.52 -16.18 8.17
C ILE A 228 4.10 -17.58 7.97
N ASP A 229 3.53 -18.57 8.63
CA ASP A 229 3.83 -19.98 8.41
C ASP A 229 3.14 -20.45 7.13
N GLY A 230 3.91 -20.82 6.10
CA GLY A 230 3.36 -21.28 4.84
C GLY A 230 4.38 -21.22 3.70
N ALA A 231 3.96 -21.63 2.53
CA ALA A 231 4.74 -21.50 1.30
C ALA A 231 4.16 -20.41 0.41
N PHE A 232 5.04 -19.56 -0.12
CA PHE A 232 4.66 -18.65 -1.18
C PHE A 232 4.41 -19.46 -2.47
N PRO A 233 3.41 -19.10 -3.30
CA PRO A 233 3.16 -19.82 -4.55
C PRO A 233 4.37 -19.80 -5.48
N ASP A 234 4.54 -20.84 -6.30
CA ASP A 234 5.53 -20.85 -7.37
C ASP A 234 5.13 -19.85 -8.46
N TYR A 235 5.65 -18.65 -8.34
CA TYR A 235 5.37 -17.53 -9.23
C TYR A 235 6.12 -17.61 -10.55
N SER A 236 7.12 -18.48 -10.68
CA SER A 236 7.92 -18.60 -11.91
C SER A 236 7.10 -19.07 -13.09
N GLN A 237 6.01 -19.81 -12.84
CA GLN A 237 5.13 -20.37 -13.87
C GLN A 237 4.26 -19.32 -14.56
N VAL A 238 4.00 -18.18 -13.90
CA VAL A 238 3.13 -17.13 -14.44
C VAL A 238 3.90 -16.01 -15.18
N ILE A 239 5.23 -16.07 -15.19
CA ILE A 239 6.06 -15.12 -15.91
C ILE A 239 5.98 -15.45 -17.41
N PRO A 240 5.48 -14.53 -18.27
CA PRO A 240 5.41 -14.77 -19.71
C PRO A 240 6.81 -14.95 -20.31
N LYS A 241 6.94 -15.95 -21.21
CA LYS A 241 8.22 -16.27 -21.88
C LYS A 241 8.23 -15.86 -23.35
N ASP A 242 7.04 -15.77 -23.95
CA ASP A 242 6.89 -15.63 -25.41
C ASP A 242 6.17 -14.31 -25.76
N ASN A 243 6.65 -13.20 -25.22
CA ASN A 243 6.14 -11.88 -25.58
C ASN A 243 6.87 -11.40 -26.85
N SER A 244 6.11 -11.22 -27.94
CA SER A 244 6.63 -10.84 -29.25
C SER A 244 6.38 -9.37 -29.60
N ARG A 245 5.59 -8.66 -28.80
CA ARG A 245 5.23 -7.25 -29.00
C ARG A 245 5.81 -6.37 -27.91
N TYR A 246 6.31 -5.21 -28.29
CA TYR A 246 6.98 -4.28 -27.39
C TYR A 246 6.47 -2.87 -27.64
N ALA A 247 6.06 -2.19 -26.58
CA ALA A 247 5.72 -0.77 -26.61
C ALA A 247 6.68 -0.01 -25.69
N LEU A 248 7.43 0.94 -26.23
CA LEU A 248 8.28 1.85 -25.48
C LEU A 248 7.56 3.18 -25.34
N ILE A 249 7.28 3.58 -24.11
CA ILE A 249 6.39 4.72 -23.80
C ILE A 249 7.05 5.62 -22.77
N GLU A 250 6.84 6.92 -22.87
CA GLU A 250 7.24 7.86 -21.83
C GLU A 250 6.37 7.68 -20.60
N ARG A 251 7.00 7.35 -19.46
CA ARG A 251 6.32 6.94 -18.22
C ARG A 251 5.41 8.02 -17.63
N LYS A 252 5.90 9.26 -17.50
CA LYS A 252 5.11 10.35 -16.89
C LYS A 252 3.87 10.71 -17.72
N PRO A 253 3.96 10.94 -19.05
CA PRO A 253 2.78 11.16 -19.88
C PRO A 253 1.77 10.01 -19.78
N LEU A 254 2.24 8.75 -19.77
CA LEU A 254 1.36 7.58 -19.62
C LEU A 254 0.63 7.58 -18.27
N ILE A 255 1.32 7.87 -17.17
CA ILE A 255 0.71 8.01 -15.83
C ILE A 255 -0.39 9.07 -15.84
N GLU A 256 -0.12 10.23 -16.43
CA GLU A 256 -1.07 11.33 -16.49
C GLU A 256 -2.28 11.00 -17.35
N ALA A 257 -2.09 10.37 -18.50
CA ALA A 257 -3.17 9.90 -19.38
C ALA A 257 -4.06 8.86 -18.68
N ILE A 258 -3.45 7.85 -18.03
CA ILE A 258 -4.20 6.85 -17.26
C ILE A 258 -5.03 7.54 -16.16
N LYS A 259 -4.45 8.49 -15.41
CA LYS A 259 -5.17 9.22 -14.36
C LYS A 259 -6.40 9.97 -14.91
N ARG A 260 -6.29 10.59 -16.10
CA ARG A 260 -7.41 11.28 -16.73
C ARG A 260 -8.51 10.31 -17.19
N ILE A 261 -8.12 9.27 -17.91
CA ILE A 261 -9.08 8.29 -18.44
C ILE A 261 -9.78 7.51 -17.31
N MET A 262 -9.07 7.20 -16.22
CA MET A 262 -9.65 6.53 -15.04
C MET A 262 -10.80 7.31 -14.38
N LEU A 263 -10.94 8.62 -14.60
CA LEU A 263 -12.07 9.40 -14.06
C LEU A 263 -13.41 8.92 -14.62
N MET A 264 -13.39 8.33 -15.83
CA MET A 264 -14.59 7.79 -16.50
C MET A 264 -14.65 6.26 -16.42
N ALA A 265 -13.68 5.62 -15.74
CA ALA A 265 -13.72 4.18 -15.51
C ALA A 265 -14.72 3.84 -14.39
N GLY A 266 -15.48 2.78 -14.57
CA GLY A 266 -16.35 2.25 -13.54
C GLY A 266 -15.58 1.69 -12.34
N LYS A 267 -16.28 1.01 -11.44
CA LYS A 267 -15.71 0.46 -10.18
C LYS A 267 -14.52 -0.48 -10.36
N ASN A 268 -14.40 -1.11 -11.53
CA ASN A 268 -13.33 -2.06 -11.85
C ASN A 268 -12.11 -1.40 -12.49
N TYR A 269 -12.12 -0.08 -12.72
CA TYR A 269 -11.05 0.66 -13.38
C TYR A 269 -10.66 0.06 -14.73
N GLU A 270 -11.63 -0.47 -15.47
CA GLU A 270 -11.42 -1.09 -16.78
C GLU A 270 -11.06 -0.04 -17.81
N MET A 271 -9.96 -0.28 -18.53
CA MET A 271 -9.47 0.57 -19.59
C MET A 271 -9.09 -0.28 -20.80
N LYS A 272 -9.40 0.24 -21.99
CA LYS A 272 -9.00 -0.32 -23.28
C LYS A 272 -7.78 0.39 -23.80
N PHE A 273 -6.77 -0.39 -24.19
CA PHE A 273 -5.51 0.07 -24.78
C PHE A 273 -5.44 -0.44 -26.22
N GLN A 274 -5.32 0.46 -27.19
CA GLN A 274 -5.23 0.16 -28.62
C GLN A 274 -3.87 0.63 -29.11
N PHE A 275 -2.97 -0.31 -29.39
CA PHE A 275 -1.62 -0.04 -29.86
C PHE A 275 -1.58 -0.02 -31.39
N TRP A 276 -1.17 1.11 -31.94
CA TRP A 276 -0.84 1.33 -33.33
C TRP A 276 0.66 1.50 -33.49
N PRO A 277 1.25 1.43 -34.69
CA PRO A 277 2.70 1.52 -34.87
C PRO A 277 3.36 2.72 -34.20
N PHE A 278 2.67 3.88 -34.16
CA PHE A 278 3.22 5.14 -33.61
C PHE A 278 2.31 5.81 -32.59
N SER A 279 1.15 5.24 -32.30
CA SER A 279 0.23 5.81 -31.33
C SER A 279 -0.40 4.76 -30.41
N LEU A 280 -0.74 5.19 -29.23
CA LEU A 280 -1.51 4.43 -28.23
C LEU A 280 -2.78 5.20 -27.92
N VAL A 281 -3.92 4.56 -28.14
CA VAL A 281 -5.21 5.10 -27.77
C VAL A 281 -5.66 4.43 -26.47
N LEU A 282 -5.87 5.26 -25.45
CA LEU A 282 -6.45 4.88 -24.16
C LEU A 282 -7.91 5.25 -24.15
N SER A 283 -8.78 4.36 -23.72
CA SER A 283 -10.20 4.67 -23.55
C SER A 283 -10.83 3.91 -22.39
N SER A 284 -11.88 4.47 -21.84
CA SER A 284 -12.72 3.82 -20.85
C SER A 284 -14.17 4.26 -21.06
N CYS A 285 -15.11 3.38 -20.79
CA CYS A 285 -16.54 3.65 -20.89
C CYS A 285 -17.24 3.04 -19.68
N SER A 286 -18.12 3.81 -19.08
CA SER A 286 -18.98 3.36 -17.99
C SER A 286 -20.41 3.78 -18.27
N PRO A 287 -21.39 2.87 -18.19
CA PRO A 287 -22.80 3.21 -18.43
C PRO A 287 -23.33 4.36 -17.55
N ASP A 288 -22.77 4.49 -16.34
CA ASP A 288 -23.21 5.50 -15.37
C ASP A 288 -22.49 6.84 -15.50
N LEU A 289 -21.30 6.89 -16.12
CA LEU A 289 -20.43 8.06 -16.13
C LEU A 289 -20.21 8.65 -17.54
N GLY A 290 -20.31 7.82 -18.59
CA GLY A 290 -19.96 8.18 -19.96
C GLY A 290 -18.62 7.58 -20.38
N ASP A 291 -17.97 8.21 -21.35
CA ASP A 291 -16.72 7.72 -21.93
C ASP A 291 -15.61 8.75 -21.93
N ALA A 292 -14.37 8.27 -22.07
CA ALA A 292 -13.18 9.09 -22.27
C ALA A 292 -12.23 8.40 -23.24
N ARG A 293 -11.55 9.21 -24.05
CA ARG A 293 -10.54 8.74 -25.00
C ARG A 293 -9.38 9.73 -25.03
N GLU A 294 -8.18 9.20 -25.07
CA GLU A 294 -6.95 9.99 -25.23
C GLU A 294 -5.97 9.23 -26.13
N GLU A 295 -5.26 9.96 -26.99
CA GLU A 295 -4.23 9.42 -27.85
C GLU A 295 -2.87 10.01 -27.49
N MET A 296 -1.83 9.16 -27.51
CA MET A 296 -0.47 9.56 -27.22
C MET A 296 0.51 8.88 -28.18
N GLU A 297 1.68 9.48 -28.37
CA GLU A 297 2.75 8.90 -29.17
C GLU A 297 3.41 7.72 -28.44
N VAL A 298 3.77 6.69 -29.20
CA VAL A 298 4.43 5.49 -28.69
C VAL A 298 5.31 4.88 -29.79
N GLU A 299 6.45 4.32 -29.40
CA GLU A 299 7.22 3.44 -30.27
C GLU A 299 6.72 2.00 -30.04
N TYR A 300 5.92 1.49 -30.96
CA TYR A 300 5.38 0.14 -30.89
C TYR A 300 5.97 -0.73 -32.01
N ARG A 301 6.55 -1.88 -31.65
CA ARG A 301 7.07 -2.87 -32.59
C ARG A 301 6.13 -4.05 -32.67
N LEU A 302 5.58 -4.24 -33.83
CA LEU A 302 4.70 -5.36 -34.22
C LEU A 302 5.48 -6.43 -34.96
N GLU A 303 5.11 -7.70 -34.74
CA GLU A 303 5.51 -8.79 -35.63
C GLU A 303 4.52 -9.05 -36.78
N ALA A 304 3.36 -8.38 -36.89
CA ALA A 304 2.45 -8.56 -38.03
C ALA A 304 1.30 -7.51 -38.07
N ASP A 305 0.86 -7.23 -39.31
CA ASP A 305 -0.37 -6.52 -39.74
C ASP A 305 -0.49 -5.08 -39.28
N GLU A 306 -0.01 -4.14 -40.10
CA GLU A 306 -0.03 -2.70 -39.86
C GLU A 306 -1.43 -2.08 -39.92
N ASP A 307 -2.43 -2.82 -40.39
CA ASP A 307 -3.78 -2.29 -40.68
C ASP A 307 -4.75 -2.39 -39.49
N LYS A 308 -4.38 -3.07 -38.42
CA LYS A 308 -5.25 -3.23 -37.24
C LYS A 308 -4.51 -3.02 -35.93
N PRO A 309 -5.12 -2.30 -34.95
CA PRO A 309 -4.48 -2.11 -33.65
C PRO A 309 -4.44 -3.43 -32.88
N PHE A 310 -3.38 -3.61 -32.08
CA PHE A 310 -3.39 -4.62 -31.03
C PHE A 310 -4.15 -4.08 -29.83
N VAL A 311 -5.22 -4.78 -29.41
CA VAL A 311 -6.16 -4.30 -28.40
C VAL A 311 -6.10 -5.19 -27.17
N ILE A 312 -5.95 -4.57 -25.99
CA ILE A 312 -6.00 -5.24 -24.69
C ILE A 312 -6.81 -4.45 -23.67
N GLY A 313 -7.41 -5.16 -22.73
CA GLY A 313 -8.04 -4.59 -21.54
C GLY A 313 -7.12 -4.68 -20.33
N LEU A 314 -7.00 -3.59 -19.58
CA LEU A 314 -6.21 -3.55 -18.34
C LEU A 314 -6.99 -2.85 -17.23
N ASN A 315 -6.71 -3.24 -16.00
CA ASN A 315 -7.08 -2.44 -14.85
C ASN A 315 -6.13 -1.24 -14.74
N GLY A 316 -6.64 -0.04 -15.02
CA GLY A 316 -5.83 1.19 -15.03
C GLY A 316 -5.18 1.48 -13.68
N ARG A 317 -5.85 1.14 -12.56
CA ARG A 317 -5.29 1.31 -11.22
C ARG A 317 -4.08 0.42 -10.98
N TYR A 318 -4.14 -0.83 -11.44
CA TYR A 318 -3.04 -1.77 -11.29
C TYR A 318 -1.84 -1.38 -12.14
N LEU A 319 -2.08 -0.93 -13.40
CA LEU A 319 -1.00 -0.42 -14.24
C LEU A 319 -0.38 0.86 -13.64
N LEU A 320 -1.18 1.76 -13.08
CA LEU A 320 -0.69 2.97 -12.42
C LEU A 320 0.23 2.63 -11.25
N ASP A 321 -0.16 1.67 -10.39
CA ASP A 321 0.66 1.24 -9.26
C ASP A 321 2.03 0.67 -9.72
N ILE A 322 2.05 -0.06 -10.87
CA ILE A 322 3.29 -0.54 -11.50
C ILE A 322 4.15 0.65 -11.95
N LEU A 323 3.57 1.55 -12.74
CA LEU A 323 4.29 2.69 -13.29
C LEU A 323 4.85 3.63 -12.21
N GLU A 324 4.14 3.80 -11.09
CA GLU A 324 4.60 4.59 -9.95
C GLU A 324 5.74 3.90 -9.15
N ALA A 325 5.87 2.57 -9.26
CA ALA A 325 6.95 1.82 -8.62
C ALA A 325 8.27 1.85 -9.42
N LEU A 326 8.24 2.22 -10.70
CA LEU A 326 9.40 2.31 -11.59
C LEU A 326 10.06 3.69 -11.48
N ASP A 327 11.37 3.74 -11.70
CA ASP A 327 12.14 5.00 -11.65
C ASP A 327 12.43 5.59 -13.04
N GLY A 328 12.43 4.79 -14.10
CA GLY A 328 12.82 5.19 -15.46
C GLY A 328 11.96 6.33 -16.06
N GLU A 329 12.51 7.09 -16.99
CA GLU A 329 11.76 8.07 -17.79
C GLU A 329 10.86 7.38 -18.82
N ARG A 330 11.31 6.27 -19.36
CA ARG A 330 10.59 5.42 -20.32
C ARG A 330 10.32 4.05 -19.70
N VAL A 331 9.28 3.41 -20.17
CA VAL A 331 8.86 2.07 -19.77
C VAL A 331 8.65 1.21 -21.00
N THR A 332 9.15 -0.03 -20.95
CA THR A 332 8.87 -1.05 -21.96
C THR A 332 7.74 -1.94 -21.46
N ILE A 333 6.66 -2.01 -22.21
CA ILE A 333 5.57 -2.96 -22.00
C ILE A 333 5.70 -4.08 -23.02
N GLU A 334 5.93 -5.28 -22.53
CA GLU A 334 6.01 -6.49 -23.36
C GLU A 334 4.67 -7.22 -23.32
N MET A 335 4.20 -7.64 -24.49
CA MET A 335 2.90 -8.25 -24.68
C MET A 335 3.01 -9.49 -25.57
N GLY A 336 2.27 -10.52 -25.23
CA GLY A 336 2.10 -11.71 -26.05
C GLY A 336 0.82 -11.65 -26.88
N ASN A 337 -0.13 -12.53 -26.60
CA ASN A 337 -1.47 -12.53 -27.18
C ASN A 337 -2.48 -11.75 -26.29
N GLN A 338 -3.73 -11.67 -26.74
CA GLN A 338 -4.81 -10.96 -26.02
C GLN A 338 -5.23 -11.58 -24.67
N PHE A 339 -4.66 -12.72 -24.28
CA PHE A 339 -5.00 -13.46 -23.07
C PHE A 339 -3.80 -13.63 -22.14
N SER A 340 -2.59 -13.41 -22.65
CA SER A 340 -1.36 -13.51 -21.86
C SER A 340 -1.14 -12.25 -21.05
N PRO A 341 -0.64 -12.35 -19.82
CA PRO A 341 -0.31 -11.16 -19.03
C PRO A 341 0.75 -10.30 -19.72
N ILE A 342 0.68 -9.00 -19.48
CA ILE A 342 1.75 -8.09 -19.88
C ILE A 342 2.91 -8.15 -18.89
N LYS A 343 4.09 -7.86 -19.38
CA LYS A 343 5.31 -7.76 -18.61
C LYS A 343 5.85 -6.33 -18.74
N VAL A 344 6.22 -5.75 -17.59
CA VAL A 344 6.86 -4.43 -17.52
C VAL A 344 8.12 -4.60 -16.70
N GLU A 345 9.27 -4.23 -17.22
CA GLU A 345 10.53 -4.39 -16.48
C GLU A 345 11.45 -3.19 -16.61
N ASP A 346 12.30 -3.04 -15.60
CA ASP A 346 13.49 -2.20 -15.61
C ASP A 346 14.72 -3.04 -15.20
N ASP A 347 15.86 -2.40 -14.94
CA ASP A 347 17.13 -3.07 -14.66
C ASP A 347 17.08 -4.04 -13.46
N ILE A 348 16.21 -3.79 -12.48
CA ILE A 348 16.17 -4.53 -11.21
C ILE A 348 14.81 -5.14 -10.89
N SER A 349 13.73 -4.68 -11.54
CA SER A 349 12.38 -5.09 -11.22
C SER A 349 11.64 -5.64 -12.43
N LEU A 350 10.77 -6.59 -12.16
CA LEU A 350 9.87 -7.22 -13.11
C LEU A 350 8.44 -7.15 -12.55
N HIS A 351 7.54 -6.63 -13.36
CA HIS A 351 6.13 -6.50 -13.01
C HIS A 351 5.26 -7.22 -14.03
N ILE A 352 4.29 -7.98 -13.56
CA ILE A 352 3.33 -8.73 -14.36
C ILE A 352 1.93 -8.18 -14.07
N LEU A 353 1.12 -8.00 -15.12
CA LEU A 353 -0.27 -7.59 -14.99
C LEU A 353 -1.15 -8.46 -15.88
N MET A 354 -2.18 -9.07 -15.27
CA MET A 354 -3.18 -9.86 -15.97
C MET A 354 -4.08 -8.95 -16.81
N LEU A 355 -4.46 -9.43 -18.01
CA LEU A 355 -5.40 -8.74 -18.86
C LEU A 355 -6.84 -8.88 -18.34
N LEU A 356 -7.67 -7.88 -18.62
CA LEU A 356 -9.11 -7.94 -18.47
C LEU A 356 -9.74 -8.40 -19.80
N ARG A 357 -10.80 -9.20 -19.71
CA ARG A 357 -11.61 -9.52 -20.89
C ARG A 357 -12.44 -8.28 -21.23
N LEU A 358 -12.19 -7.72 -22.41
CA LEU A 358 -13.05 -6.67 -22.95
C LEU A 358 -14.35 -7.32 -23.40
N VAL A 359 -15.48 -6.84 -22.86
CA VAL A 359 -16.79 -7.15 -23.42
C VAL A 359 -16.95 -6.26 -24.65
N GLU A 360 -16.93 -6.85 -25.84
CA GLU A 360 -17.32 -6.14 -27.05
C GLU A 360 -18.81 -5.79 -26.89
N SER A 361 -19.11 -4.55 -26.55
CA SER A 361 -20.43 -4.00 -26.83
C SER A 361 -20.49 -3.93 -28.34
N GLU A 362 -21.28 -4.82 -28.98
CA GLU A 362 -21.67 -4.64 -30.36
C GLU A 362 -22.15 -3.19 -30.52
N PRO A 363 -21.68 -2.43 -31.50
CA PRO A 363 -22.25 -1.14 -31.78
C PRO A 363 -23.72 -1.40 -32.09
N GLN A 364 -24.62 -0.84 -31.27
CA GLN A 364 -25.99 -0.70 -31.70
C GLN A 364 -25.94 0.20 -32.95
N ILE A 365 -26.06 -0.46 -34.11
CA ILE A 365 -26.36 0.22 -35.37
C ILE A 365 -27.76 0.77 -35.12
N GLU A 366 -27.83 2.04 -34.69
CA GLU A 366 -29.05 2.79 -34.88
C GLU A 366 -29.30 2.75 -36.39
N SER A 367 -30.20 1.87 -36.80
CA SER A 367 -30.80 1.92 -38.14
C SER A 367 -31.45 3.31 -38.24
N GLU A 368 -30.81 4.17 -39.03
CA GLU A 368 -31.48 5.34 -39.58
C GLU A 368 -32.75 4.82 -40.24
N THR A 369 -33.87 4.96 -39.54
CA THR A 369 -35.20 4.86 -40.14
C THR A 369 -35.30 6.02 -41.11
N GLU A 370 -35.13 5.72 -42.39
CA GLU A 370 -35.53 6.58 -43.48
C GLU A 370 -36.99 7.06 -43.19
N ILE A 371 -37.12 8.36 -42.92
CA ILE A 371 -38.40 9.01 -42.92
C ILE A 371 -38.80 9.12 -44.39
N GLU A 372 -39.52 8.13 -44.91
CA GLU A 372 -40.26 8.28 -46.14
C GLU A 372 -41.31 9.39 -45.94
N HIS A 373 -41.09 10.50 -46.60
CA HIS A 373 -42.06 11.53 -46.82
C HIS A 373 -43.10 10.99 -47.83
N ASP A 374 -44.17 10.42 -47.33
CA ASP A 374 -45.38 10.25 -48.11
C ASP A 374 -46.00 11.63 -48.36
N ILE A 375 -45.80 12.12 -49.60
CA ILE A 375 -46.51 13.23 -50.17
C ILE A 375 -47.85 12.64 -50.69
N GLU A 376 -48.92 12.83 -49.94
CA GLU A 376 -50.27 12.64 -50.50
C GLU A 376 -50.62 13.78 -51.46
N PRO A 377 -51.20 13.48 -52.68
CA PRO A 377 -51.66 14.52 -53.60
C PRO A 377 -53.03 15.00 -53.19
N GLU A 378 -53.18 16.31 -53.19
CA GLU A 378 -54.50 16.99 -53.18
C GLU A 378 -55.35 16.50 -54.31
N SER A 379 -56.61 16.09 -54.03
CA SER A 379 -57.70 16.06 -55.00
C SER A 379 -59.01 16.58 -54.41
N ASP A 380 -59.30 17.75 -54.89
CA ASP A 380 -60.59 18.33 -55.25
C ASP A 380 -61.90 17.88 -54.58
N PHE A 381 -62.53 18.95 -54.00
CA PHE A 381 -64.00 19.29 -54.03
C PHE A 381 -64.92 18.35 -54.78
N VAL A 382 -65.99 17.97 -54.17
CA VAL A 382 -67.40 18.23 -54.65
C VAL A 382 -68.41 18.04 -53.51
N GLU A 383 -69.36 19.00 -53.48
CA GLU A 383 -70.54 19.12 -52.67
C GLU A 383 -71.44 17.86 -52.62
N GLU A 384 -72.19 17.65 -51.58
CA GLU A 384 -73.67 17.72 -51.66
C GLU A 384 -74.31 17.56 -50.27
N MET A 385 -75.19 18.46 -50.10
CA MET A 385 -76.27 18.65 -49.16
C MET A 385 -77.18 17.42 -48.95
N GLU A 386 -77.87 17.51 -47.84
CA GLU A 386 -79.29 17.07 -47.52
C GLU A 386 -79.39 15.95 -46.45
N ALA A 387 -79.96 16.39 -45.41
CA ALA A 387 -81.24 16.07 -44.76
C ALA A 387 -81.24 14.82 -43.79
N ASN A 388 -81.41 15.04 -42.60
CA ASN A 388 -82.48 14.89 -41.64
C ASN A 388 -82.01 14.99 -40.21
#